data_637213a0d5ccbcbd89e604774da6ffc8
#
_entry.id   637213a0d5ccbcbd89e604774da6ffc8
#
_cell.length_a   1.000
_cell.length_b   1.000
_cell.length_c   1.000
_cell.angle_alpha   90.00
_cell.angle_beta   90.00
_cell.angle_gamma   90.00
#
_symmetry.space_group_name_H-M   'P 1'
#
loop_
_entity.id
_entity.type
_entity.pdbx_description
1 polymer ?
#
loop_
_entity_poly.entity_id
_entity_poly.type
_entity_poly.pdbx_seq_one_letter_code
_entity_poly.pdbx_strand_id
1 'polypeptide(L)'
;MEVRTRFAPSPTGYLHLGGLRTALYTYLFAKKYGGKFILRIEDTDQEREVPGAVDLIYKSLRAAGLAYDEGPDVGGDYGPYTQTQRRGLYPKYAWEPVSYTHLRARA
;
A
#
# COMPACT_ATOMS: atom_id res chain seq x y z
N MET A 1 -14.13 8.25 14.02
CA MET A 1 -13.68 7.43 12.87
C MET A 1 -12.19 7.59 12.67
N GLU A 2 -11.47 6.49 12.62
CA GLU A 2 -10.03 6.53 12.38
C GLU A 2 -9.75 6.78 10.90
N VAL A 3 -8.91 7.79 10.63
CA VAL A 3 -8.44 8.07 9.27
C VAL A 3 -7.25 7.17 8.96
N ARG A 4 -7.31 6.47 7.83
CA ARG A 4 -6.26 5.59 7.37
C ARG A 4 -5.95 5.93 5.92
N THR A 5 -4.74 6.41 5.67
CA THR A 5 -4.29 6.75 4.30
C THR A 5 -3.21 5.78 3.84
N ARG A 6 -3.12 5.59 2.54
CA ARG A 6 -2.22 4.61 1.94
C ARG A 6 -1.40 5.23 0.82
N PHE A 7 -0.11 4.96 0.85
CA PHE A 7 0.77 5.18 -0.29
C PHE A 7 1.17 3.82 -0.85
N ALA A 8 0.95 3.61 -2.15
CA ALA A 8 1.07 2.30 -2.78
C ALA A 8 1.98 2.34 -4.01
N PRO A 9 3.31 2.49 -3.83
CA PRO A 9 4.24 2.54 -4.94
C PRO A 9 4.53 1.16 -5.53
N SER A 10 4.90 1.14 -6.83
CA SER A 10 5.40 -0.06 -7.50
C SER A 10 6.94 -0.10 -7.40
N PRO A 11 7.54 -1.27 -7.13
CA PRO A 11 8.99 -1.39 -7.00
C PRO A 11 9.69 -1.54 -8.37
N THR A 12 9.42 -0.59 -9.29
CA THR A 12 9.92 -0.63 -10.67
C THR A 12 11.12 0.29 -10.91
N GLY A 13 11.67 0.87 -9.86
CA GLY A 13 12.82 1.77 -9.93
C GLY A 13 12.89 2.68 -8.72
N TYR A 14 13.60 3.79 -8.89
CA TYR A 14 13.69 4.80 -7.83
C TYR A 14 12.36 5.49 -7.63
N LEU A 15 12.06 5.83 -6.38
CA LEU A 15 10.93 6.68 -6.07
C LEU A 15 11.24 8.10 -6.56
N HIS A 16 10.57 8.54 -7.62
CA HIS A 16 10.82 9.88 -8.18
C HIS A 16 10.08 10.95 -7.36
N LEU A 17 10.41 12.21 -7.66
CA LEU A 17 9.88 13.36 -6.90
C LEU A 17 8.34 13.42 -6.88
N GLY A 18 7.70 13.07 -8.00
CA GLY A 18 6.22 13.02 -8.05
C GLY A 18 5.61 12.00 -7.11
N GLY A 19 6.23 10.81 -7.00
CA GLY A 19 5.81 9.79 -6.05
C GLY A 19 6.02 10.23 -4.61
N LEU A 20 7.15 10.86 -4.32
CA LEU A 20 7.43 11.39 -2.99
C LEU A 20 6.44 12.49 -2.59
N ARG A 21 6.06 13.34 -3.54
CA ARG A 21 5.04 14.37 -3.33
C ARG A 21 3.70 13.75 -2.97
N THR A 22 3.28 12.71 -3.67
CA THR A 22 2.04 11.99 -3.38
C THR A 22 2.09 11.38 -1.97
N ALA A 23 3.22 10.77 -1.61
CA ALA A 23 3.43 10.24 -0.27
C ALA A 23 3.33 11.33 0.80
N LEU A 24 3.91 12.50 0.54
CA LEU A 24 3.86 13.63 1.48
C LEU A 24 2.42 14.06 1.75
N TYR A 25 1.60 14.26 0.71
CA TYR A 25 0.19 14.65 0.90
C TYR A 25 -0.60 13.60 1.67
N THR A 26 -0.39 12.34 1.35
CA THR A 26 -1.02 11.21 2.02
C THR A 26 -0.64 11.17 3.51
N TYR A 27 0.64 11.36 3.78
CA TYR A 27 1.18 11.43 5.14
C TYR A 27 0.58 12.61 5.94
N LEU A 28 0.59 13.81 5.35
CA LEU A 28 0.09 14.99 6.02
C LEU A 28 -1.40 14.89 6.33
N PHE A 29 -2.18 14.32 5.43
CA PHE A 29 -3.61 14.10 5.66
C PHE A 29 -3.84 13.19 6.87
N ALA A 30 -3.11 12.08 6.94
CA ALA A 30 -3.20 11.18 8.09
C ALA A 30 -2.83 11.89 9.39
N LYS A 31 -1.73 12.65 9.38
CA LYS A 31 -1.25 13.36 10.59
C LYS A 31 -2.21 14.44 11.03
N LYS A 32 -2.82 15.15 10.08
CA LYS A 32 -3.81 16.20 10.41
C LYS A 32 -4.97 15.66 11.24
N TYR A 33 -5.42 14.46 10.96
CA TYR A 33 -6.56 13.86 11.65
C TYR A 33 -6.17 12.81 12.69
N GLY A 34 -4.89 12.76 13.08
CA GLY A 34 -4.41 11.79 14.07
C GLY A 34 -4.56 10.34 13.64
N GLY A 35 -4.57 10.09 12.32
CA GLY A 35 -4.79 8.76 11.76
C GLY A 35 -3.51 7.99 11.51
N LYS A 36 -3.61 6.96 10.66
CA LYS A 36 -2.50 6.08 10.29
C LYS A 36 -2.10 6.28 8.85
N PHE A 37 -0.79 6.36 8.62
CA PHE A 37 -0.19 6.36 7.28
C PHE A 37 0.39 4.98 6.99
N ILE A 38 -0.05 4.37 5.89
CA ILE A 38 0.24 2.97 5.55
C ILE A 38 1.04 2.92 4.25
N LEU A 39 2.14 2.17 4.27
CA LEU A 39 2.89 1.85 3.06
C LEU A 39 2.46 0.47 2.56
N ARG A 40 2.09 0.39 1.29
CA ARG A 40 1.76 -0.87 0.63
C ARG A 40 2.52 -0.97 -0.68
N ILE A 41 3.26 -2.06 -0.86
CA ILE A 41 4.04 -2.27 -2.09
C ILE A 41 3.16 -2.96 -3.12
N GLU A 42 3.00 -2.32 -4.28
CA GLU A 42 2.23 -2.83 -5.42
C GLU A 42 3.19 -3.51 -6.41
N ASP A 43 3.48 -4.78 -6.18
CA ASP A 43 4.49 -5.56 -6.90
C ASP A 43 3.89 -6.50 -7.96
N THR A 44 2.72 -6.15 -8.50
CA THR A 44 2.03 -7.02 -9.48
C THR A 44 2.72 -7.09 -10.84
N ASP A 45 3.49 -6.06 -11.22
CA ASP A 45 4.27 -6.06 -12.46
C ASP A 45 5.68 -6.59 -12.17
N GLN A 46 5.80 -7.90 -12.03
CA GLN A 46 7.05 -8.55 -11.65
C GLN A 46 8.13 -8.48 -12.73
N GLU A 47 7.74 -8.34 -14.00
CA GLU A 47 8.70 -8.19 -15.09
C GLU A 47 9.47 -6.88 -15.03
N ARG A 48 8.85 -5.85 -14.48
CA ARG A 48 9.44 -4.52 -14.33
C ARG A 48 10.03 -4.27 -12.95
N GLU A 49 9.95 -5.24 -12.07
CA GLU A 49 10.47 -5.11 -10.72
C GLU A 49 12.01 -5.00 -10.74
N VAL A 50 12.53 -3.98 -10.09
CA VAL A 50 13.97 -3.74 -10.00
C VAL A 50 14.48 -4.25 -8.65
N PRO A 51 15.50 -5.13 -8.64
CA PRO A 51 16.09 -5.60 -7.37
C PRO A 51 16.57 -4.43 -6.51
N GLY A 52 16.21 -4.45 -5.23
CA GLY A 52 16.57 -3.40 -4.29
C GLY A 52 15.66 -2.18 -4.31
N ALA A 53 14.69 -2.09 -5.23
CA ALA A 53 13.78 -0.96 -5.31
C ALA A 53 12.90 -0.80 -4.07
N VAL A 54 12.49 -1.90 -3.46
CA VAL A 54 11.69 -1.87 -2.23
C VAL A 54 12.47 -1.22 -1.09
N ASP A 55 13.74 -1.60 -0.91
CA ASP A 55 14.60 -0.98 0.11
C ASP A 55 14.81 0.51 -0.15
N LEU A 56 14.93 0.90 -1.41
CA LEU A 56 15.06 2.31 -1.78
C LEU A 56 13.80 3.11 -1.43
N ILE A 57 12.62 2.52 -1.60
CA ILE A 57 11.35 3.13 -1.18
C ILE A 57 11.36 3.37 0.32
N TYR A 58 11.74 2.36 1.11
CA TYR A 58 11.82 2.51 2.57
C TYR A 58 12.79 3.61 2.97
N LYS A 59 13.98 3.62 2.38
CA LYS A 59 15.02 4.63 2.67
C LYS A 59 14.58 6.04 2.27
N SER A 60 13.94 6.17 1.11
CA SER A 60 13.48 7.47 0.61
C SER A 60 12.42 8.08 1.52
N LEU A 61 11.46 7.27 1.97
CA LEU A 61 10.43 7.75 2.89
C LEU A 61 11.02 8.15 4.23
N ARG A 62 11.95 7.37 4.76
CA ARG A 62 12.63 7.69 6.02
C ARG A 62 13.46 8.95 5.91
N ALA A 63 14.21 9.12 4.82
CA ALA A 63 15.02 10.31 4.59
C ALA A 63 14.18 11.58 4.48
N ALA A 64 12.96 11.47 3.95
CA ALA A 64 12.02 12.58 3.85
C ALA A 64 11.23 12.82 5.15
N GLY A 65 11.43 11.99 6.18
CA GLY A 65 10.70 12.11 7.45
C GLY A 65 9.26 11.61 7.40
N LEU A 66 8.91 10.81 6.40
CA LEU A 66 7.55 10.27 6.23
C LEU A 66 7.47 8.87 6.85
N ALA A 67 7.45 8.81 8.16
CA ALA A 67 7.35 7.54 8.87
C ALA A 67 5.95 6.93 8.70
N TYR A 68 5.89 5.70 8.23
CA TYR A 68 4.63 4.97 8.10
C TYR A 68 4.37 4.10 9.32
N ASP A 69 3.10 4.04 9.72
CA ASP A 69 2.66 3.29 10.91
C ASP A 69 2.52 1.79 10.63
N GLU A 70 2.19 1.43 9.37
CA GLU A 70 2.05 0.06 8.93
C GLU A 70 2.71 -0.10 7.58
N GLY A 71 3.28 -1.26 7.32
CA GLY A 71 3.95 -1.55 6.05
C GLY A 71 4.60 -2.92 6.03
N PRO A 72 5.22 -3.34 4.91
CA PRO A 72 5.79 -4.68 4.78
C PRO A 72 6.93 -4.96 5.76
N ASP A 73 7.68 -3.94 6.14
CA ASP A 73 8.84 -4.07 7.04
C ASP A 73 8.50 -3.82 8.51
N VAL A 74 7.44 -3.07 8.80
CA VAL A 74 7.04 -2.75 10.18
C VAL A 74 5.82 -3.54 10.64
N GLY A 75 5.10 -4.16 9.70
CA GLY A 75 3.92 -4.96 10.02
C GLY A 75 2.70 -4.11 10.35
N GLY A 76 1.71 -4.74 10.96
CA GLY A 76 0.44 -4.12 11.35
C GLY A 76 -0.69 -5.15 11.37
N ASP A 77 -1.88 -4.72 11.75
CA ASP A 77 -3.03 -5.61 11.97
C ASP A 77 -3.75 -6.03 10.69
N TYR A 78 -3.48 -5.37 9.57
CA TYR A 78 -4.21 -5.58 8.32
C TYR A 78 -3.31 -6.05 7.17
N GLY A 79 -2.22 -6.73 7.52
CA GLY A 79 -1.32 -7.31 6.53
C GLY A 79 -1.97 -8.41 5.69
N PRO A 80 -1.26 -8.94 4.68
CA PRO A 80 0.06 -8.49 4.22
C PRO A 80 0.02 -7.11 3.53
N TYR A 81 1.17 -6.44 3.49
CA TYR A 81 1.28 -5.09 2.90
C TYR A 81 2.04 -5.10 1.56
N THR A 82 2.24 -6.25 0.98
CA THR A 82 2.77 -6.45 -0.37
C THR A 82 1.68 -7.10 -1.21
N GLN A 83 1.37 -6.49 -2.36
CA GLN A 83 0.18 -6.87 -3.12
C GLN A 83 0.15 -8.34 -3.54
N THR A 84 1.27 -8.91 -4.01
CA THR A 84 1.31 -10.32 -4.40
C THR A 84 0.99 -11.26 -3.24
N GLN A 85 1.32 -10.89 -2.02
CA GLN A 85 1.04 -11.67 -0.83
C GLN A 85 -0.43 -11.63 -0.42
N ARG A 86 -1.20 -10.70 -0.99
CA ARG A 86 -2.62 -10.53 -0.68
C ARG A 86 -3.54 -11.34 -1.59
N ARG A 87 -3.01 -12.03 -2.57
CA ARG A 87 -3.82 -12.80 -3.55
C ARG A 87 -4.77 -13.80 -2.91
N GLY A 88 -4.34 -14.42 -1.84
CA GLY A 88 -5.15 -15.41 -1.11
C GLY A 88 -6.37 -14.83 -0.39
N LEU A 89 -6.42 -13.50 -0.20
CA LEU A 89 -7.53 -12.84 0.48
C LEU A 89 -8.69 -12.53 -0.46
N TYR A 90 -8.42 -12.25 -1.73
CA TYR A 90 -9.42 -11.74 -2.66
C TYR A 90 -10.52 -12.76 -3.01
N PRO A 91 -10.24 -14.06 -3.22
CA PRO A 91 -11.29 -15.01 -3.49
C PRO A 91 -12.35 -15.05 -2.39
N LYS A 92 -11.94 -14.99 -1.12
CA LYS A 92 -12.85 -14.97 0.01
C LYS A 92 -13.80 -13.77 -0.06
N TYR A 93 -13.25 -12.58 -0.24
CA TYR A 93 -14.05 -11.35 -0.28
C TYR A 93 -14.86 -11.22 -1.57
N ALA A 94 -14.37 -11.78 -2.68
CA ALA A 94 -15.13 -11.80 -3.92
C ALA A 94 -16.37 -12.69 -3.83
N TRP A 95 -16.29 -13.79 -3.10
CA TRP A 95 -17.42 -14.71 -2.91
C TRP A 95 -18.51 -14.18 -1.97
N GLU A 96 -18.17 -13.36 -1.00
CA GLU A 96 -19.15 -12.76 -0.09
C GLU A 96 -20.24 -11.98 -0.82
N PRO A 97 -19.91 -11.05 -1.75
CA PRO A 97 -20.93 -10.39 -2.55
C PRO A 97 -21.77 -11.34 -3.40
N VAL A 98 -21.20 -12.43 -3.89
CA VAL A 98 -21.93 -13.44 -4.68
C VAL A 98 -23.02 -14.11 -3.86
N SER A 99 -22.75 -14.40 -2.59
CA SER A 99 -23.72 -15.04 -1.73
C SER A 99 -24.90 -14.14 -1.38
N TYR A 100 -24.71 -12.82 -1.37
CA TYR A 100 -25.76 -11.83 -1.04
C TYR A 100 -26.41 -11.19 -2.25
N THR A 101 -25.64 -10.94 -3.30
CA THR A 101 -26.11 -10.20 -4.48
C THR A 101 -25.63 -10.89 -5.76
N HIS A 102 -26.24 -11.98 -6.06
CA HIS A 102 -25.91 -12.88 -7.16
C HIS A 102 -25.56 -12.22 -8.51
N LEU A 103 -26.11 -11.05 -8.80
CA LEU A 103 -25.91 -10.34 -10.05
C LEU A 103 -24.59 -9.58 -10.16
N ARG A 104 -24.06 -9.11 -9.05
CA ARG A 104 -22.91 -8.19 -9.10
C ARG A 104 -21.57 -8.88 -9.25
N ALA A 105 -21.50 -10.13 -8.97
CA ALA A 105 -20.27 -10.89 -9.08
C ALA A 105 -19.91 -11.26 -10.52
N ARG A 106 -20.77 -10.97 -11.47
CA ARG A 106 -20.56 -11.27 -12.89
C ARG A 106 -19.95 -10.11 -13.69
N ALA A 107 -19.82 -8.98 -13.07
CA ALA A 107 -19.25 -7.82 -13.74
C ALA A 107 -17.73 -7.89 -13.85
#